data_0ad2161d18604398a098abc3cb3896fd
#
_entry.id   0ad2161d18604398a098abc3cb3896fd
#
_cell.length_a   1.000
_cell.length_b   1.000
_cell.length_c   1.000
_cell.angle_alpha   90.00
_cell.angle_beta   90.00
_cell.angle_gamma   90.00
#
_symmetry.space_group_name_H-M   'P 1'
#
loop_
_entity.id
_entity.type
_entity.pdbx_description
1 polymer ?
#
loop_
_entity_poly.entity_id
_entity_poly.type
_entity_poly.pdbx_seq_one_letter_code
_entity_poly.pdbx_strand_id
1 'polypeptide(L)'
;MPGASYDEAPRVTYRAGRRGPGGQGPADFDACRKVLLGLLCVIVAAVALRLFWLQVVDGPRLASEAESRRTNVVTLTARRGTIYDRNGKVLAMSVECQTIYANPKVVENASAVAQVLAQNLGGVASDYVGDLTADTTFRYIKRQVDQDVADKIKQELSDQGLAGIYYLKDSKRVYPYGSTGAQILGFVGSEGTGLSGLEYYYNDILTGTDGQMIMETGLGGTPIAGGTSEVTEAQDGTDIMLSIDIDLQEEAERIIAEGVETYQSESGSVMVSDPKTGEIYAACSTPLPDFSNLTDSSSLDLKLVSQSYEPGSVFKVITTSIGFDLGLYTPDTVYNVPARYTLGDNYVQDDDGRDYAEDMTVRYMLQHSSNPAMALLANEVIGPKRFAEGVEKFCIGQKTGIDFPGETAGIVKSYDEYDGTTAGYMAFGQSVAIPMIQIIRAFAAVGNQGTLTTPHFLIAKAGEKVDWPSGGQAISSEACEKEIDAMRAVMTDGTGKNGAVDGYDIAGKTGTGEQAKDGSDGYEGYYYVASLCGFANADDPEVLVYAGLNGTSHLALGSAAHIFHDVMQQSVAILGIAPAN
;
A
#
# COMPACT_ATOMS: atom_id res chain seq x y z
N MET A 1 -79.24 -4.64 79.46
CA MET A 1 -80.56 -4.11 79.91
C MET A 1 -80.99 -3.00 79.04
N PRO A 2 -82.30 -2.79 78.74
CA PRO A 2 -83.28 -3.64 78.16
C PRO A 2 -83.63 -3.03 76.76
N GLY A 3 -84.33 -3.55 75.94
CA GLY A 3 -85.59 -4.27 75.86
C GLY A 3 -86.53 -3.63 74.90
N ALA A 4 -87.25 -4.44 74.16
CA ALA A 4 -88.55 -4.26 73.58
C ALA A 4 -88.61 -3.34 72.33
N SER A 5 -89.48 -3.58 71.34
CA SER A 5 -90.61 -4.45 71.15
C SER A 5 -91.08 -4.38 69.72
N TYR A 6 -91.74 -5.43 69.35
CA TYR A 6 -92.58 -5.59 68.13
C TYR A 6 -93.39 -4.37 67.75
N ASP A 7 -93.58 -4.21 66.44
CA ASP A 7 -94.93 -3.92 65.97
C ASP A 7 -95.15 -4.32 64.50
N GLU A 8 -96.39 -4.65 64.19
CA GLU A 8 -96.99 -5.43 63.19
C GLU A 8 -97.00 -4.83 61.75
N ALA A 9 -97.13 -5.79 60.86
CA ALA A 9 -97.31 -5.55 59.46
C ALA A 9 -98.78 -5.15 59.08
N PRO A 10 -99.10 -4.39 58.09
CA PRO A 10 -100.36 -4.35 57.45
C PRO A 10 -100.43 -5.25 56.18
N ARG A 11 -101.47 -6.08 56.16
CA ARG A 11 -101.86 -6.88 55.02
C ARG A 11 -102.38 -5.98 53.89
N VAL A 12 -101.85 -6.17 52.69
CA VAL A 12 -102.42 -5.57 51.50
C VAL A 12 -103.04 -6.70 50.64
N THR A 13 -104.35 -6.55 50.41
CA THR A 13 -105.22 -7.44 49.63
C THR A 13 -104.92 -7.28 48.13
N TYR A 14 -104.78 -8.44 47.45
CA TYR A 14 -104.69 -8.54 46.00
C TYR A 14 -106.06 -8.27 45.35
N ARG A 15 -106.04 -7.37 44.40
CA ARG A 15 -107.14 -7.19 43.43
C ARG A 15 -106.70 -7.71 42.06
N ALA A 16 -107.34 -8.72 41.56
CA ALA A 16 -107.10 -9.29 40.25
C ALA A 16 -107.38 -8.31 39.11
N GLY A 17 -106.46 -7.99 38.30
CA GLY A 17 -106.56 -7.17 37.11
C GLY A 17 -106.21 -7.94 35.86
N ARG A 18 -107.02 -7.85 34.85
CA ARG A 18 -107.22 -8.48 33.56
C ARG A 18 -105.90 -8.75 32.78
N ARG A 19 -105.83 -9.94 32.16
CA ARG A 19 -104.82 -10.35 31.15
C ARG A 19 -104.81 -9.43 29.94
N GLY A 20 -103.64 -8.91 29.55
CA GLY A 20 -103.31 -8.37 28.20
C GLY A 20 -102.42 -9.37 27.46
N PRO A 21 -102.47 -9.46 26.13
CA PRO A 21 -101.76 -10.49 25.36
C PRO A 21 -100.31 -10.07 25.11
N GLY A 22 -99.39 -11.03 25.27
CA GLY A 22 -97.99 -10.86 24.85
C GLY A 22 -96.99 -11.02 26.00
N GLY A 23 -97.00 -12.08 26.74
CA GLY A 23 -95.99 -12.42 27.70
C GLY A 23 -94.84 -13.22 27.06
N GLN A 24 -93.66 -12.64 27.00
CA GLN A 24 -92.47 -13.43 26.88
C GLN A 24 -92.35 -14.32 28.15
N GLY A 25 -92.20 -15.61 27.90
CA GLY A 25 -92.05 -16.58 29.01
C GLY A 25 -90.77 -16.26 29.83
N PRO A 26 -90.67 -16.81 31.03
CA PRO A 26 -89.52 -16.53 31.85
C PRO A 26 -88.24 -16.94 31.12
N ALA A 27 -87.27 -16.02 31.05
CA ALA A 27 -85.98 -16.28 30.44
C ALA A 27 -85.46 -17.58 31.03
N ASP A 28 -85.21 -18.55 30.18
CA ASP A 28 -84.65 -19.83 30.60
C ASP A 28 -83.24 -19.59 31.16
N PHE A 29 -83.14 -19.41 32.47
CA PHE A 29 -81.90 -19.15 33.20
C PHE A 29 -80.87 -20.23 32.94
N ASP A 30 -81.25 -21.46 32.67
CA ASP A 30 -80.34 -22.54 32.33
C ASP A 30 -79.79 -22.42 30.91
N ALA A 31 -80.63 -21.94 29.98
CA ALA A 31 -80.13 -21.63 28.62
C ALA A 31 -79.17 -20.45 28.62
N CYS A 32 -79.50 -19.37 29.34
CA CYS A 32 -78.56 -18.24 29.52
C CYS A 32 -77.21 -18.65 30.19
N ARG A 33 -77.34 -19.50 31.21
CA ARG A 33 -76.10 -20.03 31.92
C ARG A 33 -75.26 -20.89 30.98
N LYS A 34 -75.89 -21.74 30.14
CA LYS A 34 -75.18 -22.57 29.14
C LYS A 34 -74.53 -21.71 28.07
N VAL A 35 -75.21 -20.67 27.58
CA VAL A 35 -74.67 -19.71 26.60
C VAL A 35 -73.47 -18.94 27.23
N LEU A 36 -73.61 -18.44 28.45
CA LEU A 36 -72.54 -17.75 29.17
C LEU A 36 -71.33 -18.66 29.44
N LEU A 37 -71.57 -19.90 29.85
CA LEU A 37 -70.52 -20.90 30.00
C LEU A 37 -69.79 -21.23 28.68
N GLY A 38 -70.60 -21.37 27.59
CA GLY A 38 -70.04 -21.57 26.24
C GLY A 38 -69.19 -20.40 25.77
N LEU A 39 -69.66 -19.17 26.00
CA LEU A 39 -68.91 -17.96 25.66
C LEU A 39 -67.61 -17.87 26.49
N LEU A 40 -67.68 -18.19 27.78
CA LEU A 40 -66.49 -18.24 28.64
C LEU A 40 -65.46 -19.28 28.16
N CYS A 41 -65.92 -20.49 27.79
CA CYS A 41 -65.07 -21.54 27.22
C CYS A 41 -64.41 -21.10 25.90
N VAL A 42 -65.14 -20.41 25.04
CA VAL A 42 -64.57 -19.87 23.79
C VAL A 42 -63.51 -18.80 24.08
N ILE A 43 -63.77 -17.90 25.04
CA ILE A 43 -62.82 -16.88 25.45
C ILE A 43 -61.56 -17.55 26.03
N VAL A 44 -61.73 -18.51 26.93
CA VAL A 44 -60.59 -19.24 27.51
C VAL A 44 -59.81 -20.01 26.45
N ALA A 45 -60.49 -20.66 25.51
CA ALA A 45 -59.83 -21.35 24.40
C ALA A 45 -59.08 -20.37 23.48
N ALA A 46 -59.66 -19.19 23.17
CA ALA A 46 -59.00 -18.16 22.37
C ALA A 46 -57.78 -17.60 23.08
N VAL A 47 -57.85 -17.35 24.40
CA VAL A 47 -56.69 -16.90 25.20
C VAL A 47 -55.63 -17.99 25.24
N ALA A 48 -56.03 -19.26 25.46
CA ALA A 48 -55.07 -20.37 25.46
C ALA A 48 -54.36 -20.55 24.09
N LEU A 49 -55.11 -20.47 23.00
CA LEU A 49 -54.57 -20.48 21.66
C LEU A 49 -53.63 -19.29 21.37
N ARG A 50 -53.97 -18.09 21.88
CA ARG A 50 -53.12 -16.90 21.74
C ARG A 50 -51.84 -17.02 22.58
N LEU A 51 -51.95 -17.55 23.80
CA LEU A 51 -50.79 -17.82 24.64
C LEU A 51 -49.90 -18.91 24.03
N PHE A 52 -50.50 -19.97 23.50
CA PHE A 52 -49.73 -21.00 22.81
C PHE A 52 -49.00 -20.41 21.60
N TRP A 53 -49.66 -19.60 20.79
CA TRP A 53 -49.02 -18.91 19.65
C TRP A 53 -47.88 -18.03 20.10
N LEU A 54 -48.07 -17.18 21.10
CA LEU A 54 -47.04 -16.28 21.64
C LEU A 54 -45.84 -17.03 22.28
N GLN A 55 -46.08 -18.18 22.94
CA GLN A 55 -45.02 -18.92 23.60
C GLN A 55 -44.28 -19.90 22.68
N VAL A 56 -44.98 -20.55 21.78
CA VAL A 56 -44.41 -21.63 20.95
C VAL A 56 -44.01 -21.13 19.56
N VAL A 57 -44.83 -20.30 18.91
CA VAL A 57 -44.59 -19.83 17.55
C VAL A 57 -43.79 -18.54 17.52
N ASP A 58 -44.20 -17.53 18.30
CA ASP A 58 -43.51 -16.24 18.37
C ASP A 58 -42.45 -16.19 19.46
N GLY A 59 -42.43 -17.15 20.39
CA GLY A 59 -41.55 -17.20 21.53
C GLY A 59 -40.09 -17.07 21.20
N PRO A 60 -39.53 -17.86 20.28
CA PRO A 60 -38.11 -17.76 19.88
C PRO A 60 -37.78 -16.39 19.30
N ARG A 61 -38.64 -15.80 18.48
CA ARG A 61 -38.46 -14.47 17.89
C ARG A 61 -38.49 -13.37 18.95
N LEU A 62 -39.49 -13.43 19.86
CA LEU A 62 -39.63 -12.46 20.95
C LEU A 62 -38.49 -12.58 21.97
N ALA A 63 -37.99 -13.78 22.23
CA ALA A 63 -36.82 -14.00 23.05
C ALA A 63 -35.57 -13.39 22.42
N SER A 64 -35.34 -13.62 21.13
CA SER A 64 -34.22 -13.02 20.37
C SER A 64 -34.31 -11.49 20.31
N GLU A 65 -35.49 -10.92 20.08
CA GLU A 65 -35.72 -9.48 20.14
C GLU A 65 -35.52 -8.89 21.55
N ALA A 66 -35.88 -9.62 22.58
CA ALA A 66 -35.63 -9.19 23.96
C ALA A 66 -34.15 -9.26 24.33
N GLU A 67 -33.44 -10.28 23.85
CA GLU A 67 -32.01 -10.46 24.04
C GLU A 67 -31.23 -9.36 23.29
N SER A 68 -31.56 -9.08 22.03
CA SER A 68 -30.95 -8.00 21.26
C SER A 68 -31.19 -6.59 21.83
N ARG A 69 -32.26 -6.41 22.60
CA ARG A 69 -32.53 -5.14 23.31
C ARG A 69 -31.84 -5.06 24.67
N ARG A 70 -31.39 -6.17 25.23
CA ARG A 70 -30.68 -6.25 26.51
C ARG A 70 -29.19 -6.32 26.36
N THR A 71 -28.69 -6.75 25.20
CA THR A 71 -27.27 -6.89 24.94
C THR A 71 -26.76 -5.68 24.16
N ASN A 72 -25.68 -5.10 24.64
CA ASN A 72 -24.90 -4.12 23.89
C ASN A 72 -23.59 -4.78 23.48
N VAL A 73 -23.30 -4.76 22.18
CA VAL A 73 -22.05 -5.28 21.62
C VAL A 73 -21.09 -4.11 21.48
N VAL A 74 -19.99 -4.14 22.21
CA VAL A 74 -18.90 -3.17 22.11
C VAL A 74 -17.76 -3.84 21.33
N THR A 75 -17.38 -3.27 20.20
CA THR A 75 -16.20 -3.71 19.46
C THR A 75 -14.94 -3.32 20.22
N LEU A 76 -14.06 -4.29 20.43
CA LEU A 76 -12.72 -4.09 20.96
C LEU A 76 -11.78 -4.00 19.75
N THR A 77 -11.44 -2.80 19.36
CA THR A 77 -10.63 -2.56 18.16
C THR A 77 -9.22 -3.12 18.33
N ALA A 78 -8.78 -3.97 17.41
CA ALA A 78 -7.42 -4.45 17.32
C ALA A 78 -6.47 -3.31 16.90
N ARG A 79 -5.24 -3.32 17.41
CA ARG A 79 -4.21 -2.39 16.95
C ARG A 79 -3.56 -2.95 15.67
N ARG A 80 -3.39 -2.08 14.70
CA ARG A 80 -2.63 -2.41 13.49
C ARG A 80 -1.16 -2.53 13.82
N GLY A 81 -0.49 -3.57 13.30
CA GLY A 81 0.93 -3.87 13.53
C GLY A 81 1.84 -2.69 13.22
N THR A 82 2.92 -2.57 13.96
CA THR A 82 3.94 -1.54 13.78
C THR A 82 4.86 -1.91 12.62
N ILE A 83 5.28 -0.91 11.86
CA ILE A 83 6.27 -1.06 10.79
C ILE A 83 7.57 -0.42 11.29
N TYR A 84 8.65 -1.20 11.28
CA TYR A 84 9.99 -0.78 11.66
C TYR A 84 10.91 -0.71 10.44
N ASP A 85 11.91 0.16 10.48
CA ASP A 85 13.04 0.10 9.57
C ASP A 85 14.02 -1.02 9.97
N ARG A 86 15.09 -1.22 9.19
CA ARG A 86 16.12 -2.25 9.45
C ARG A 86 16.86 -2.07 10.76
N ASN A 87 16.89 -0.85 11.31
CA ASN A 87 17.57 -0.47 12.54
C ASN A 87 16.62 -0.46 13.77
N GLY A 88 15.34 -0.83 13.57
CA GLY A 88 14.32 -0.84 14.61
C GLY A 88 13.68 0.53 14.89
N LYS A 89 13.89 1.54 14.02
CA LYS A 89 13.17 2.81 14.09
C LYS A 89 11.72 2.61 13.65
N VAL A 90 10.78 3.25 14.35
CA VAL A 90 9.35 3.13 14.04
C VAL A 90 9.02 3.99 12.82
N LEU A 91 8.59 3.36 11.71
CA LEU A 91 8.17 4.03 10.48
C LEU A 91 6.66 4.32 10.46
N ALA A 92 5.86 3.41 11.00
CA ALA A 92 4.42 3.59 11.15
C ALA A 92 3.90 2.84 12.37
N MET A 93 3.04 3.49 13.17
CA MET A 93 2.43 2.90 14.36
C MET A 93 1.00 3.38 14.55
N SER A 94 0.19 2.57 15.27
CA SER A 94 -1.15 2.96 15.66
C SER A 94 -1.15 3.57 17.06
N VAL A 95 -1.77 4.73 17.22
CA VAL A 95 -1.95 5.39 18.51
C VAL A 95 -3.43 5.50 18.85
N GLU A 96 -3.76 5.40 20.14
CA GLU A 96 -5.13 5.55 20.62
C GLU A 96 -5.61 6.99 20.42
N CYS A 97 -6.85 7.13 19.98
CA CYS A 97 -7.53 8.40 19.77
C CYS A 97 -9.03 8.26 20.05
N GLN A 98 -9.80 9.32 19.81
CA GLN A 98 -11.25 9.32 20.02
C GLN A 98 -11.97 9.78 18.75
N THR A 99 -13.05 9.11 18.41
CA THR A 99 -14.03 9.63 17.46
C THR A 99 -15.14 10.35 18.23
N ILE A 100 -15.33 11.64 17.95
CA ILE A 100 -16.35 12.48 18.59
C ILE A 100 -17.62 12.44 17.74
N TYR A 101 -18.74 12.12 18.38
CA TYR A 101 -20.06 12.16 17.75
C TYR A 101 -21.09 12.89 18.62
N ALA A 102 -22.12 13.39 17.97
CA ALA A 102 -23.26 14.04 18.63
C ALA A 102 -24.51 13.17 18.59
N ASN A 103 -25.34 13.29 19.62
CA ASN A 103 -26.74 12.98 19.53
C ASN A 103 -27.54 14.30 19.49
N PRO A 104 -27.92 14.80 18.30
CA PRO A 104 -28.55 16.10 18.15
C PRO A 104 -29.87 16.25 18.94
N LYS A 105 -30.57 15.15 19.24
CA LYS A 105 -31.81 15.18 20.06
C LYS A 105 -31.56 15.47 21.53
N VAL A 106 -30.33 15.36 21.99
CA VAL A 106 -29.93 15.64 23.40
C VAL A 106 -29.23 17.00 23.51
N VAL A 107 -28.76 17.57 22.40
CA VAL A 107 -28.08 18.85 22.38
C VAL A 107 -29.11 19.99 22.61
N GLU A 108 -29.11 20.61 23.80
CA GLU A 108 -30.01 21.70 24.13
C GLU A 108 -29.51 23.06 23.62
N ASN A 109 -28.20 23.29 23.62
CA ASN A 109 -27.57 24.53 23.16
C ASN A 109 -26.52 24.30 22.10
N ALA A 110 -26.98 24.08 20.87
CA ALA A 110 -26.09 23.78 19.72
C ALA A 110 -25.05 24.90 19.47
N SER A 111 -25.38 26.17 19.72
CA SER A 111 -24.45 27.27 19.50
C SER A 111 -23.28 27.28 20.51
N ALA A 112 -23.53 26.98 21.77
CA ALA A 112 -22.48 26.91 22.79
C ALA A 112 -21.59 25.68 22.56
N VAL A 113 -22.20 24.52 22.27
CA VAL A 113 -21.45 23.29 21.91
C VAL A 113 -20.57 23.51 20.68
N ALA A 114 -21.11 24.15 19.62
CA ALA A 114 -20.36 24.46 18.40
C ALA A 114 -19.17 25.40 18.66
N GLN A 115 -19.26 26.32 19.61
CA GLN A 115 -18.14 27.18 20.00
C GLN A 115 -17.01 26.38 20.65
N VAL A 116 -17.32 25.49 21.59
CA VAL A 116 -16.33 24.62 22.22
C VAL A 116 -15.66 23.72 21.18
N LEU A 117 -16.45 23.13 20.28
CA LEU A 117 -15.90 22.27 19.20
C LEU A 117 -14.97 23.06 18.27
N ALA A 118 -15.39 24.24 17.81
CA ALA A 118 -14.59 25.08 16.92
C ALA A 118 -13.27 25.55 17.57
N GLN A 119 -13.28 25.88 18.86
CA GLN A 119 -12.08 26.29 19.59
C GLN A 119 -11.02 25.18 19.69
N ASN A 120 -11.43 23.92 19.77
CA ASN A 120 -10.53 22.80 19.98
C ASN A 120 -10.25 21.98 18.71
N LEU A 121 -11.22 21.88 17.78
CA LEU A 121 -11.10 21.09 16.55
C LEU A 121 -10.78 21.93 15.31
N GLY A 122 -10.78 23.27 15.45
CA GLY A 122 -10.61 24.22 14.35
C GLY A 122 -11.92 24.50 13.59
N GLY A 123 -11.82 25.31 12.54
CA GLY A 123 -12.99 25.80 11.79
C GLY A 123 -13.73 26.91 12.51
N VAL A 124 -14.97 27.17 12.10
CA VAL A 124 -15.86 28.17 12.73
C VAL A 124 -17.09 27.48 13.32
N ALA A 125 -17.69 28.08 14.36
CA ALA A 125 -18.83 27.46 15.07
C ALA A 125 -20.00 27.10 14.12
N SER A 126 -20.22 27.90 13.08
CA SER A 126 -21.28 27.64 12.08
C SER A 126 -21.12 26.30 11.36
N ASP A 127 -19.90 25.79 11.23
CA ASP A 127 -19.62 24.52 10.52
C ASP A 127 -20.21 23.32 11.28
N TYR A 128 -20.29 23.41 12.60
CA TYR A 128 -20.79 22.35 13.48
C TYR A 128 -22.29 22.41 13.75
N VAL A 129 -22.93 23.57 13.60
CA VAL A 129 -24.35 23.79 13.99
C VAL A 129 -25.27 22.84 13.21
N GLY A 130 -25.01 22.62 11.91
CA GLY A 130 -25.82 21.73 11.08
C GLY A 130 -25.84 20.29 11.60
N ASP A 131 -24.69 19.79 12.01
CA ASP A 131 -24.55 18.44 12.56
C ASP A 131 -25.16 18.33 13.97
N LEU A 132 -25.11 19.40 14.77
CA LEU A 132 -25.66 19.43 16.12
C LEU A 132 -27.18 19.62 16.17
N THR A 133 -27.81 20.01 15.06
CA THR A 133 -29.27 20.25 14.95
C THR A 133 -29.98 19.29 13.99
N ALA A 134 -29.27 18.28 13.47
CA ALA A 134 -29.82 17.30 12.54
C ALA A 134 -30.93 16.44 13.19
N ASP A 135 -31.95 16.02 12.43
CA ASP A 135 -33.01 15.13 12.93
C ASP A 135 -32.55 13.67 12.98
N THR A 136 -31.57 13.40 13.82
CA THR A 136 -31.00 12.06 14.04
C THR A 136 -30.52 11.92 15.49
N THR A 137 -30.26 10.68 15.90
CA THR A 137 -29.68 10.37 17.22
C THR A 137 -28.17 10.15 17.17
N PHE A 138 -27.58 10.15 15.96
CA PHE A 138 -26.14 9.93 15.77
C PHE A 138 -25.64 10.77 14.60
N ARG A 139 -24.57 11.56 14.85
CA ARG A 139 -23.87 12.33 13.83
C ARG A 139 -22.38 12.43 14.17
N TYR A 140 -21.51 12.01 13.26
CA TYR A 140 -20.07 12.23 13.44
C TYR A 140 -19.76 13.73 13.42
N ILE A 141 -18.96 14.16 14.39
CA ILE A 141 -18.41 15.52 14.47
C ILE A 141 -16.99 15.52 13.93
N LYS A 142 -16.12 14.68 14.49
CA LYS A 142 -14.74 14.53 14.05
C LYS A 142 -14.24 13.14 14.41
N ARG A 143 -13.62 12.48 13.44
CA ARG A 143 -12.96 11.18 13.66
C ARG A 143 -11.49 11.38 14.02
N GLN A 144 -10.90 10.41 14.69
CA GLN A 144 -9.48 10.32 14.99
C GLN A 144 -8.89 11.58 15.67
N VAL A 145 -9.60 12.09 16.66
CA VAL A 145 -9.18 13.22 17.50
C VAL A 145 -8.20 12.72 18.56
N ASP A 146 -7.10 13.44 18.76
CA ASP A 146 -6.13 13.09 19.79
C ASP A 146 -6.76 13.04 21.18
N GLN A 147 -6.29 12.11 22.00
CA GLN A 147 -6.88 11.84 23.32
C GLN A 147 -6.91 13.09 24.20
N ASP A 148 -5.82 13.86 24.21
CA ASP A 148 -5.71 15.09 25.00
C ASP A 148 -6.70 16.18 24.53
N VAL A 149 -6.90 16.31 23.23
CA VAL A 149 -7.88 17.24 22.66
C VAL A 149 -9.31 16.79 22.99
N ALA A 150 -9.60 15.51 22.88
CA ALA A 150 -10.91 14.95 23.22
C ALA A 150 -11.22 15.11 24.72
N ASP A 151 -10.25 14.87 25.60
CA ASP A 151 -10.39 15.04 27.05
C ASP A 151 -10.60 16.52 27.41
N LYS A 152 -9.92 17.43 26.75
CA LYS A 152 -10.13 18.87 26.91
C LYS A 152 -11.54 19.30 26.51
N ILE A 153 -12.04 18.85 25.35
CA ILE A 153 -13.42 19.12 24.92
C ILE A 153 -14.42 18.57 25.93
N LYS A 154 -14.21 17.35 26.42
CA LYS A 154 -15.05 16.70 27.42
C LYS A 154 -15.13 17.50 28.71
N GLN A 155 -13.98 18.03 29.17
CA GLN A 155 -13.90 18.84 30.37
C GLN A 155 -14.63 20.18 30.17
N GLU A 156 -14.36 20.90 29.07
CA GLU A 156 -14.99 22.21 28.78
C GLU A 156 -16.51 22.11 28.64
N LEU A 157 -17.02 21.05 27.99
CA LEU A 157 -18.46 20.79 27.87
C LEU A 157 -19.08 20.48 29.25
N SER A 158 -18.39 19.70 30.09
CA SER A 158 -18.83 19.36 31.43
C SER A 158 -18.90 20.60 32.33
N ASP A 159 -17.89 21.48 32.30
CA ASP A 159 -17.81 22.69 33.10
C ASP A 159 -18.93 23.71 32.74
N GLN A 160 -19.39 23.68 31.48
CA GLN A 160 -20.48 24.50 30.98
C GLN A 160 -21.87 23.82 31.09
N GLY A 161 -21.93 22.56 31.58
CA GLY A 161 -23.16 21.80 31.68
C GLY A 161 -23.80 21.46 30.33
N LEU A 162 -22.98 21.36 29.26
CA LEU A 162 -23.42 21.06 27.90
C LEU A 162 -23.40 19.55 27.66
N ALA A 163 -24.51 19.02 27.14
CA ALA A 163 -24.69 17.59 26.87
C ALA A 163 -24.88 17.31 25.37
N GLY A 164 -24.85 16.04 24.99
CA GLY A 164 -25.14 15.56 23.64
C GLY A 164 -23.93 15.23 22.81
N ILE A 165 -22.71 15.37 23.34
CA ILE A 165 -21.46 14.94 22.70
C ILE A 165 -20.95 13.68 23.40
N TYR A 166 -20.53 12.72 22.60
CA TYR A 166 -20.06 11.39 23.01
C TYR A 166 -18.76 11.04 22.32
N TYR A 167 -18.04 10.07 22.91
CA TYR A 167 -16.70 9.68 22.50
C TYR A 167 -16.64 8.18 22.30
N LEU A 168 -16.13 7.74 21.15
CA LEU A 168 -15.83 6.34 20.84
C LEU A 168 -14.31 6.18 20.81
N LYS A 169 -13.82 5.11 21.43
CA LYS A 169 -12.41 4.72 21.27
C LYS A 169 -12.15 4.43 19.81
N ASP A 170 -11.06 4.96 19.31
CA ASP A 170 -10.61 4.82 17.93
C ASP A 170 -9.09 4.73 17.92
N SER A 171 -8.50 4.39 16.78
CA SER A 171 -7.06 4.41 16.59
C SER A 171 -6.71 5.17 15.32
N LYS A 172 -5.60 5.89 15.32
CA LYS A 172 -5.07 6.53 14.13
C LYS A 172 -3.67 6.03 13.80
N ARG A 173 -3.37 5.93 12.52
CA ARG A 173 -2.03 5.61 12.03
C ARG A 173 -1.17 6.87 12.07
N VAL A 174 0.04 6.75 12.60
CA VAL A 174 1.01 7.84 12.69
C VAL A 174 2.29 7.41 11.99
N TYR A 175 2.85 8.32 11.22
CA TYR A 175 4.10 8.19 10.49
C TYR A 175 5.11 9.20 11.08
N PRO A 176 6.01 8.78 11.99
CA PRO A 176 6.89 9.69 12.73
C PRO A 176 7.81 10.52 11.84
N TYR A 177 8.16 10.00 10.64
CA TYR A 177 9.02 10.67 9.67
C TYR A 177 8.24 11.50 8.64
N GLY A 178 6.94 11.73 8.87
CA GLY A 178 6.10 12.53 7.99
C GLY A 178 5.98 11.93 6.60
N SER A 179 6.45 12.65 5.58
CA SER A 179 6.39 12.20 4.18
C SER A 179 7.61 11.39 3.72
N THR A 180 8.67 11.28 4.53
CA THR A 180 9.83 10.43 4.18
C THR A 180 9.44 8.96 4.15
N GLY A 181 9.75 8.29 3.06
CA GLY A 181 9.33 6.90 2.81
C GLY A 181 7.84 6.73 2.50
N ALA A 182 7.09 7.82 2.37
CA ALA A 182 5.63 7.78 2.16
C ALA A 182 5.21 6.97 0.92
N GLN A 183 5.98 7.02 -0.15
CA GLN A 183 5.72 6.26 -1.37
C GLN A 183 5.83 4.76 -1.14
N ILE A 184 6.80 4.32 -0.33
CA ILE A 184 7.01 2.91 0.03
C ILE A 184 5.99 2.46 1.05
N LEU A 185 5.88 3.20 2.17
CA LEU A 185 4.97 2.84 3.25
C LEU A 185 3.51 2.87 2.79
N GLY A 186 3.14 3.87 2.01
CA GLY A 186 1.75 4.14 1.71
C GLY A 186 1.00 4.71 2.91
N PHE A 187 -0.31 4.65 2.88
CA PHE A 187 -1.15 5.19 3.95
C PHE A 187 -2.38 4.33 4.21
N VAL A 188 -2.98 4.59 5.37
CA VAL A 188 -4.18 3.89 5.88
C VAL A 188 -5.37 4.83 5.82
N GLY A 189 -6.50 4.33 5.36
CA GLY A 189 -7.77 5.06 5.37
C GLY A 189 -8.36 5.16 6.79
N SER A 190 -9.42 5.95 6.91
CA SER A 190 -10.11 6.19 8.19
C SER A 190 -10.70 4.93 8.85
N GLU A 191 -10.88 3.87 8.08
CA GLU A 191 -11.38 2.57 8.57
C GLU A 191 -10.23 1.61 8.95
N GLY A 192 -8.97 2.09 8.99
CA GLY A 192 -7.83 1.27 9.37
C GLY A 192 -7.30 0.34 8.26
N THR A 193 -7.83 0.43 7.03
CA THR A 193 -7.40 -0.37 5.88
C THR A 193 -6.28 0.30 5.13
N GLY A 194 -5.22 -0.43 4.77
CA GLY A 194 -4.13 0.05 3.92
C GLY A 194 -4.62 0.35 2.50
N LEU A 195 -4.29 1.52 1.96
CA LEU A 195 -4.77 1.99 0.66
C LEU A 195 -3.70 2.08 -0.42
N SER A 196 -2.43 2.17 -0.04
CA SER A 196 -1.30 2.21 -0.97
C SER A 196 -0.03 1.62 -0.33
N GLY A 197 1.02 1.43 -1.12
CA GLY A 197 2.33 0.99 -0.67
C GLY A 197 2.31 -0.32 0.11
N LEU A 198 3.22 -0.46 1.07
CA LEU A 198 3.34 -1.65 1.90
C LEU A 198 2.21 -1.78 2.93
N GLU A 199 1.57 -0.67 3.33
CA GLU A 199 0.34 -0.71 4.13
C GLU A 199 -0.79 -1.46 3.41
N TYR A 200 -0.89 -1.29 2.08
CA TYR A 200 -1.82 -2.05 1.25
C TYR A 200 -1.33 -3.49 1.01
N TYR A 201 -0.06 -3.67 0.63
CA TYR A 201 0.49 -4.98 0.27
C TYR A 201 0.43 -5.97 1.45
N TYR A 202 0.78 -5.48 2.65
CA TYR A 202 0.77 -6.28 3.89
C TYR A 202 -0.48 -6.06 4.74
N ASN A 203 -1.59 -5.57 4.15
CA ASN A 203 -2.79 -5.27 4.91
C ASN A 203 -3.29 -6.44 5.75
N ASP A 204 -3.30 -7.65 5.21
CA ASP A 204 -3.78 -8.86 5.90
C ASP A 204 -2.90 -9.25 7.11
N ILE A 205 -1.63 -8.88 7.08
CA ILE A 205 -0.68 -9.15 8.17
C ILE A 205 -0.76 -8.06 9.24
N LEU A 206 -0.82 -6.81 8.78
CA LEU A 206 -0.82 -5.63 9.65
C LEU A 206 -2.16 -5.42 10.35
N THR A 207 -3.28 -5.75 9.69
CA THR A 207 -4.62 -5.60 10.28
C THR A 207 -4.86 -6.72 11.28
N GLY A 208 -5.19 -6.36 12.53
CA GLY A 208 -5.60 -7.31 13.53
C GLY A 208 -7.02 -7.83 13.33
N THR A 209 -7.48 -8.63 14.24
CA THR A 209 -8.87 -9.07 14.30
C THR A 209 -9.54 -8.44 15.51
N ASP A 210 -10.59 -7.66 15.27
CA ASP A 210 -11.34 -7.02 16.34
C ASP A 210 -11.96 -8.07 17.27
N GLY A 211 -11.90 -7.76 18.55
CA GLY A 211 -12.63 -8.46 19.59
C GLY A 211 -14.03 -7.87 19.77
N GLN A 212 -14.82 -8.49 20.60
CA GLN A 212 -16.12 -7.98 20.99
C GLN A 212 -16.41 -8.25 22.46
N MET A 213 -17.05 -7.29 23.10
CA MET A 213 -17.58 -7.45 24.43
C MET A 213 -19.10 -7.34 24.37
N ILE A 214 -19.79 -8.44 24.67
CA ILE A 214 -21.26 -8.51 24.75
C ILE A 214 -21.63 -8.29 26.20
N MET A 215 -22.35 -7.22 26.51
CA MET A 215 -22.78 -6.89 27.89
C MET A 215 -24.29 -6.81 27.95
N GLU A 216 -24.88 -7.34 29.04
CA GLU A 216 -26.27 -7.05 29.37
C GLU A 216 -26.40 -5.62 29.89
N THR A 217 -27.28 -4.86 29.25
CA THR A 217 -27.58 -3.46 29.60
C THR A 217 -29.04 -3.29 29.98
N GLY A 218 -29.28 -2.44 30.99
CA GLY A 218 -30.62 -2.04 31.42
C GLY A 218 -31.19 -0.90 30.55
N LEU A 219 -32.37 -0.40 30.96
CA LEU A 219 -32.97 0.78 30.31
C LEU A 219 -31.98 1.97 30.34
N GLY A 220 -31.69 2.52 29.15
CA GLY A 220 -30.73 3.61 29.01
C GLY A 220 -29.28 3.17 28.76
N GLY A 221 -29.01 1.87 28.49
CA GLY A 221 -27.69 1.40 28.09
C GLY A 221 -26.67 1.25 29.24
N THR A 222 -27.13 1.33 30.50
CA THR A 222 -26.26 1.11 31.67
C THR A 222 -25.99 -0.39 31.90
N PRO A 223 -24.74 -0.81 32.09
CA PRO A 223 -24.41 -2.20 32.40
C PRO A 223 -25.15 -2.70 33.62
N ILE A 224 -25.73 -3.91 33.58
CA ILE A 224 -26.40 -4.52 34.72
C ILE A 224 -25.32 -5.15 35.61
N ALA A 225 -25.25 -4.72 36.88
CA ALA A 225 -24.32 -5.31 37.80
C ALA A 225 -24.63 -6.79 38.05
N GLY A 226 -23.70 -7.70 37.71
CA GLY A 226 -23.90 -9.15 37.74
C GLY A 226 -24.59 -9.75 36.51
N GLY A 227 -24.82 -8.95 35.46
CA GLY A 227 -25.25 -9.43 34.14
C GLY A 227 -24.18 -10.26 33.46
N THR A 228 -24.59 -11.06 32.48
CA THR A 228 -23.68 -11.88 31.68
C THR A 228 -22.82 -10.93 30.78
N SER A 229 -21.51 -11.09 30.83
CA SER A 229 -20.59 -10.47 29.88
C SER A 229 -19.74 -11.55 29.24
N GLU A 230 -19.75 -11.56 27.91
CA GLU A 230 -18.87 -12.41 27.12
C GLU A 230 -17.85 -11.51 26.43
N VAL A 231 -16.55 -11.79 26.59
CA VAL A 231 -15.45 -11.04 26.02
C VAL A 231 -14.69 -11.95 25.08
N THR A 232 -14.64 -11.57 23.82
CA THR A 232 -13.69 -12.10 22.84
C THR A 232 -12.59 -11.05 22.70
N GLU A 233 -11.38 -11.38 23.13
CA GLU A 233 -10.24 -10.46 23.06
C GLU A 233 -9.90 -10.11 21.61
N ALA A 234 -9.50 -8.86 21.36
CA ALA A 234 -8.93 -8.44 20.10
C ALA A 234 -7.56 -9.11 19.90
N GLN A 235 -7.26 -9.45 18.65
CA GLN A 235 -5.94 -9.92 18.25
C GLN A 235 -5.27 -8.81 17.44
N ASP A 236 -4.22 -8.22 18.00
CA ASP A 236 -3.46 -7.15 17.34
C ASP A 236 -2.81 -7.69 16.05
N GLY A 237 -2.64 -6.80 15.08
CA GLY A 237 -1.92 -7.08 13.85
C GLY A 237 -0.44 -7.36 14.11
N THR A 238 0.19 -8.01 13.17
CA THR A 238 1.59 -8.45 13.30
C THR A 238 2.53 -7.29 12.94
N ASP A 239 3.52 -7.06 13.79
CA ASP A 239 4.61 -6.12 13.51
C ASP A 239 5.51 -6.65 12.41
N ILE A 240 5.99 -5.76 11.53
CA ILE A 240 6.92 -6.09 10.46
C ILE A 240 8.15 -5.18 10.52
N MET A 241 9.29 -5.73 10.04
CA MET A 241 10.54 -4.99 9.87
C MET A 241 10.91 -4.98 8.39
N LEU A 242 11.22 -3.80 7.89
CA LEU A 242 11.61 -3.57 6.50
C LEU A 242 13.12 -3.45 6.38
N SER A 243 13.64 -3.71 5.19
CA SER A 243 15.04 -3.49 4.81
C SER A 243 15.42 -2.01 4.67
N ILE A 244 14.42 -1.12 4.60
CA ILE A 244 14.62 0.33 4.47
C ILE A 244 15.48 0.86 5.63
N ASP A 245 16.48 1.67 5.30
CA ASP A 245 17.15 2.58 6.21
C ASP A 245 16.55 3.97 6.02
N ILE A 246 15.88 4.48 7.04
CA ILE A 246 15.09 5.72 6.90
C ILE A 246 15.97 6.94 6.68
N ASP A 247 17.20 6.95 7.21
CA ASP A 247 18.13 8.05 7.02
C ASP A 247 18.64 8.07 5.56
N LEU A 248 18.90 6.88 5.00
CA LEU A 248 19.28 6.75 3.58
C LEU A 248 18.10 7.06 2.66
N GLN A 249 16.87 6.70 3.04
CA GLN A 249 15.66 7.04 2.29
C GLN A 249 15.48 8.56 2.20
N GLU A 250 15.66 9.28 3.30
CA GLU A 250 15.58 10.75 3.34
C GLU A 250 16.60 11.40 2.39
N GLU A 251 17.84 10.94 2.42
CA GLU A 251 18.89 11.43 1.52
C GLU A 251 18.60 11.11 0.06
N ALA A 252 18.12 9.90 -0.26
CA ALA A 252 17.77 9.51 -1.63
C ALA A 252 16.65 10.38 -2.19
N GLU A 253 15.60 10.64 -1.38
CA GLU A 253 14.50 11.52 -1.75
C GLU A 253 14.96 12.96 -1.99
N ARG A 254 15.82 13.49 -1.11
CA ARG A 254 16.39 14.83 -1.24
C ARG A 254 17.22 14.96 -2.52
N ILE A 255 18.17 14.03 -2.73
CA ILE A 255 19.08 14.07 -3.89
C ILE A 255 18.30 13.97 -5.20
N ILE A 256 17.33 13.07 -5.30
CA ILE A 256 16.59 12.94 -6.56
C ILE A 256 15.68 14.14 -6.82
N ALA A 257 15.07 14.74 -5.80
CA ALA A 257 14.26 15.95 -5.96
C ALA A 257 15.10 17.13 -6.45
N GLU A 258 16.27 17.36 -5.83
CA GLU A 258 17.24 18.38 -6.26
C GLU A 258 17.77 18.10 -7.68
N GLY A 259 17.99 16.83 -8.03
CA GLY A 259 18.42 16.41 -9.36
C GLY A 259 17.37 16.70 -10.44
N VAL A 260 16.10 16.42 -10.17
CA VAL A 260 14.97 16.72 -11.09
C VAL A 260 14.88 18.22 -11.36
N GLU A 261 15.02 19.05 -10.32
CA GLU A 261 15.00 20.50 -10.47
C GLU A 261 16.24 21.01 -11.24
N THR A 262 17.44 20.52 -10.86
CA THR A 262 18.71 20.94 -11.46
C THR A 262 18.79 20.62 -12.95
N TYR A 263 18.37 19.43 -13.34
CA TYR A 263 18.44 18.95 -14.71
C TYR A 263 17.13 19.13 -15.50
N GLN A 264 16.17 19.85 -14.92
CA GLN A 264 14.88 20.19 -15.56
C GLN A 264 14.21 18.95 -16.19
N SER A 265 14.21 17.84 -15.46
CA SER A 265 13.58 16.60 -15.89
C SER A 265 12.13 16.50 -15.42
N GLU A 266 11.31 15.72 -16.13
CA GLU A 266 9.91 15.49 -15.77
C GLU A 266 9.78 14.68 -14.48
N SER A 267 10.68 13.72 -14.30
CA SER A 267 10.74 12.90 -13.08
C SER A 267 12.11 12.26 -12.92
N GLY A 268 12.36 11.74 -11.72
CA GLY A 268 13.55 10.98 -11.42
C GLY A 268 13.24 9.81 -10.47
N SER A 269 14.12 8.82 -10.45
CA SER A 269 13.99 7.65 -9.58
C SER A 269 15.35 7.21 -9.07
N VAL A 270 15.36 6.74 -7.82
CA VAL A 270 16.53 6.15 -7.15
C VAL A 270 16.13 4.84 -6.49
N MET A 271 17.03 3.85 -6.55
CA MET A 271 16.96 2.65 -5.72
C MET A 271 18.33 2.28 -5.23
N VAL A 272 18.42 1.96 -3.94
CA VAL A 272 19.62 1.42 -3.28
C VAL A 272 19.27 0.05 -2.73
N SER A 273 20.06 -0.96 -3.06
CA SER A 273 19.77 -2.35 -2.67
C SER A 273 21.06 -3.14 -2.41
N ASP A 274 20.92 -4.27 -1.72
CA ASP A 274 21.97 -5.28 -1.59
C ASP A 274 21.90 -6.25 -2.77
N PRO A 275 22.92 -6.36 -3.61
CA PRO A 275 22.90 -7.28 -4.75
C PRO A 275 22.85 -8.76 -4.35
N LYS A 276 23.34 -9.12 -3.15
CA LYS A 276 23.44 -10.50 -2.68
C LYS A 276 22.15 -11.03 -2.07
N THR A 277 21.43 -10.16 -1.34
CA THR A 277 20.19 -10.53 -0.64
C THR A 277 18.94 -10.11 -1.41
N GLY A 278 18.99 -9.00 -2.14
CA GLY A 278 17.85 -8.34 -2.76
C GLY A 278 17.12 -7.36 -1.82
N GLU A 279 17.63 -7.16 -0.60
CA GLU A 279 17.09 -6.15 0.33
C GLU A 279 17.18 -4.76 -0.28
N ILE A 280 16.06 -4.00 -0.25
CA ILE A 280 16.00 -2.63 -0.74
C ILE A 280 16.16 -1.68 0.44
N TYR A 281 17.24 -0.91 0.45
CA TYR A 281 17.61 0.01 1.53
C TYR A 281 16.94 1.38 1.39
N ALA A 282 16.74 1.83 0.15
CA ALA A 282 15.99 3.05 -0.18
C ALA A 282 15.42 2.93 -1.59
N ALA A 283 14.24 3.49 -1.82
CA ALA A 283 13.66 3.61 -3.16
C ALA A 283 12.69 4.80 -3.22
N CYS A 284 12.75 5.58 -4.29
CA CYS A 284 11.82 6.68 -4.51
C CYS A 284 11.70 7.04 -5.98
N SER A 285 10.59 7.66 -6.32
CA SER A 285 10.32 8.25 -7.64
C SER A 285 9.62 9.60 -7.46
N THR A 286 10.03 10.61 -8.21
CA THR A 286 9.36 11.92 -8.18
C THR A 286 8.12 11.94 -9.09
N PRO A 287 7.10 12.78 -8.80
CA PRO A 287 7.00 13.66 -7.63
C PRO A 287 6.87 12.88 -6.34
N LEU A 288 7.49 13.36 -5.27
CA LEU A 288 7.37 12.74 -3.94
C LEU A 288 6.00 13.06 -3.32
N PRO A 289 5.36 12.12 -2.61
CA PRO A 289 4.08 12.36 -1.96
C PRO A 289 4.22 13.28 -0.75
N ASP A 290 3.25 14.18 -0.57
CA ASP A 290 3.08 14.97 0.63
C ASP A 290 1.81 14.51 1.36
N PHE A 291 1.97 13.79 2.47
CA PHE A 291 0.84 13.30 3.27
C PHE A 291 0.01 14.42 3.92
N SER A 292 0.57 15.63 4.05
CA SER A 292 -0.19 16.79 4.55
C SER A 292 -1.14 17.36 3.49
N ASN A 293 -0.86 17.11 2.20
CA ASN A 293 -1.62 17.63 1.06
C ASN A 293 -1.55 16.69 -0.14
N LEU A 294 -2.07 15.47 0.01
CA LEU A 294 -2.09 14.48 -1.05
C LEU A 294 -3.15 14.81 -2.10
N THR A 295 -2.79 15.61 -3.09
CA THR A 295 -3.69 16.01 -4.19
C THR A 295 -3.44 15.22 -5.48
N ASP A 296 -2.24 14.67 -5.65
CA ASP A 296 -1.82 13.90 -6.81
C ASP A 296 -1.53 12.44 -6.42
N SER A 297 -2.40 11.53 -6.84
CA SER A 297 -2.22 10.10 -6.60
C SER A 297 -1.04 9.49 -7.37
N SER A 298 -0.56 10.13 -8.44
CA SER A 298 0.60 9.65 -9.21
C SER A 298 1.90 9.72 -8.41
N SER A 299 1.97 10.57 -7.38
CA SER A 299 3.09 10.65 -6.46
C SER A 299 3.27 9.40 -5.58
N LEU A 300 2.23 8.57 -5.46
CA LEU A 300 2.29 7.30 -4.73
C LEU A 300 2.92 6.17 -5.54
N ASP A 301 3.17 6.39 -6.81
CA ASP A 301 3.62 5.38 -7.76
C ASP A 301 5.15 5.22 -7.69
N LEU A 302 5.62 4.06 -7.30
CA LEU A 302 7.05 3.72 -7.40
C LEU A 302 7.35 3.33 -8.85
N LYS A 303 7.69 4.33 -9.67
CA LYS A 303 7.85 4.20 -11.13
C LYS A 303 8.86 3.13 -11.55
N LEU A 304 9.87 2.88 -10.72
CA LEU A 304 10.84 1.81 -10.92
C LEU A 304 10.21 0.42 -11.04
N VAL A 305 9.02 0.23 -10.45
CA VAL A 305 8.28 -1.03 -10.38
C VAL A 305 7.09 -1.03 -11.34
N SER A 306 6.38 0.10 -11.45
CA SER A 306 5.10 0.20 -12.15
C SER A 306 5.19 0.67 -13.59
N GLN A 307 6.23 1.43 -13.96
CA GLN A 307 6.36 2.01 -15.30
C GLN A 307 7.39 1.26 -16.15
N SER A 308 6.99 0.94 -17.38
CA SER A 308 7.85 0.30 -18.37
C SER A 308 8.29 1.32 -19.42
N TYR A 309 9.58 1.37 -19.67
CA TYR A 309 10.18 2.17 -20.73
C TYR A 309 11.42 1.48 -21.30
N GLU A 310 11.93 1.96 -22.41
CA GLU A 310 13.14 1.41 -23.03
C GLU A 310 14.37 1.72 -22.15
N PRO A 311 15.06 0.68 -21.61
CA PRO A 311 16.15 0.88 -20.67
C PRO A 311 17.37 1.56 -21.28
N GLY A 312 17.49 1.53 -22.60
CA GLY A 312 18.66 2.06 -23.29
C GLY A 312 19.95 1.32 -22.91
N SER A 313 21.06 2.03 -22.91
CA SER A 313 22.40 1.45 -22.83
C SER A 313 22.74 0.71 -21.53
N VAL A 314 21.94 0.78 -20.46
CA VAL A 314 22.11 -0.10 -19.29
C VAL A 314 21.83 -1.57 -19.63
N PHE A 315 21.05 -1.84 -20.66
CA PHE A 315 20.79 -3.18 -21.17
C PHE A 315 22.04 -3.87 -21.77
N LYS A 316 23.04 -3.09 -22.18
CA LYS A 316 24.28 -3.61 -22.79
C LYS A 316 25.06 -4.54 -21.85
N VAL A 317 24.92 -4.36 -20.52
CA VAL A 317 25.47 -5.27 -19.52
C VAL A 317 24.89 -6.66 -19.66
N ILE A 318 23.59 -6.80 -19.94
CA ILE A 318 22.96 -8.10 -20.21
C ILE A 318 23.52 -8.69 -21.51
N THR A 319 23.67 -7.87 -22.56
CA THR A 319 24.16 -8.32 -23.86
C THR A 319 25.60 -8.84 -23.79
N THR A 320 26.51 -8.12 -23.17
CA THR A 320 27.93 -8.53 -23.01
C THR A 320 28.05 -9.73 -22.09
N SER A 321 27.28 -9.75 -20.99
CA SER A 321 27.23 -10.89 -20.05
C SER A 321 26.82 -12.19 -20.73
N ILE A 322 25.82 -12.18 -21.62
CA ILE A 322 25.40 -13.36 -22.38
C ILE A 322 26.54 -13.94 -23.21
N GLY A 323 27.30 -13.08 -23.90
CA GLY A 323 28.40 -13.54 -24.71
C GLY A 323 29.61 -14.04 -23.89
N PHE A 324 29.87 -13.44 -22.73
CA PHE A 324 30.86 -13.94 -21.78
C PHE A 324 30.46 -15.31 -21.21
N ASP A 325 29.18 -15.50 -20.85
CA ASP A 325 28.67 -16.76 -20.33
C ASP A 325 28.73 -17.89 -21.37
N LEU A 326 28.51 -17.56 -22.64
CA LEU A 326 28.65 -18.50 -23.75
C LEU A 326 30.12 -18.76 -24.17
N GLY A 327 31.09 -18.06 -23.55
CA GLY A 327 32.52 -18.20 -23.87
C GLY A 327 32.89 -17.75 -25.28
N LEU A 328 32.11 -16.81 -25.87
CA LEU A 328 32.30 -16.39 -27.27
C LEU A 328 33.41 -15.33 -27.41
N TYR A 329 33.69 -14.62 -26.34
CA TYR A 329 34.71 -13.58 -26.29
C TYR A 329 35.17 -13.34 -24.83
N THR A 330 36.21 -12.54 -24.71
CA THR A 330 36.72 -11.97 -23.45
C THR A 330 36.64 -10.44 -23.54
N PRO A 331 36.84 -9.70 -22.43
CA PRO A 331 36.90 -8.23 -22.47
C PRO A 331 37.88 -7.66 -23.50
N ASP A 332 38.98 -8.39 -23.76
CA ASP A 332 40.03 -7.96 -24.68
C ASP A 332 39.90 -8.49 -26.11
N THR A 333 38.85 -9.27 -26.41
CA THR A 333 38.56 -9.72 -27.77
C THR A 333 38.19 -8.54 -28.66
N VAL A 334 38.86 -8.45 -29.81
CA VAL A 334 38.72 -7.32 -30.75
C VAL A 334 37.78 -7.71 -31.91
N TYR A 335 36.87 -6.81 -32.23
CA TYR A 335 36.03 -6.86 -33.43
C TYR A 335 36.17 -5.58 -34.22
N ASN A 336 36.11 -5.69 -35.57
CA ASN A 336 36.05 -4.56 -36.46
C ASN A 336 34.62 -4.04 -36.53
N VAL A 337 34.35 -2.91 -35.86
CA VAL A 337 33.00 -2.36 -35.71
C VAL A 337 32.75 -1.31 -36.76
N PRO A 338 31.76 -1.44 -37.65
CA PRO A 338 31.44 -0.43 -38.65
C PRO A 338 30.92 0.86 -37.98
N ALA A 339 31.12 2.01 -38.61
CA ALA A 339 30.52 3.27 -38.14
C ALA A 339 28.99 3.24 -38.15
N ARG A 340 28.42 2.47 -39.10
CA ARG A 340 26.99 2.26 -39.24
C ARG A 340 26.71 0.75 -39.38
N TYR A 341 25.91 0.23 -38.47
CA TYR A 341 25.45 -1.17 -38.55
C TYR A 341 24.02 -1.21 -39.07
N THR A 342 23.77 -1.94 -40.18
CA THR A 342 22.46 -2.00 -40.82
C THR A 342 21.52 -2.94 -40.07
N LEU A 343 20.33 -2.45 -39.73
CA LEU A 343 19.23 -3.18 -39.15
C LEU A 343 17.96 -3.00 -39.99
N GLY A 344 17.64 -4.01 -40.82
CA GLY A 344 16.54 -3.90 -41.78
C GLY A 344 16.80 -2.80 -42.80
N ASP A 345 15.85 -1.87 -42.93
CA ASP A 345 15.93 -0.70 -43.83
C ASP A 345 16.66 0.50 -43.18
N ASN A 346 17.02 0.39 -41.90
CA ASN A 346 17.67 1.43 -41.10
C ASN A 346 19.11 1.06 -40.73
N TYR A 347 19.80 1.96 -40.09
CA TYR A 347 21.11 1.72 -39.50
C TYR A 347 21.20 2.36 -38.11
N VAL A 348 22.04 1.80 -37.25
CA VAL A 348 22.43 2.39 -35.98
C VAL A 348 23.87 2.91 -36.09
N GLN A 349 24.13 4.00 -35.40
CA GLN A 349 25.44 4.64 -35.30
C GLN A 349 25.66 5.18 -33.90
N ASP A 350 26.91 5.52 -33.59
CA ASP A 350 27.26 6.19 -32.32
C ASP A 350 27.16 7.71 -32.48
N ASP A 351 27.02 8.43 -31.36
CA ASP A 351 26.90 9.89 -31.33
C ASP A 351 28.25 10.62 -31.52
N ASP A 352 29.37 9.86 -31.64
CA ASP A 352 30.73 10.38 -31.81
C ASP A 352 30.99 10.97 -33.21
N GLY A 353 30.06 10.76 -34.16
CA GLY A 353 30.18 11.23 -35.55
C GLY A 353 31.21 10.44 -36.36
N ARG A 354 31.69 9.31 -35.91
CA ARG A 354 32.62 8.42 -36.60
C ARG A 354 32.04 7.96 -37.93
N ASP A 355 32.86 8.00 -38.99
CA ASP A 355 32.47 7.57 -40.36
C ASP A 355 33.31 6.41 -40.90
N TYR A 356 34.17 5.80 -40.06
CA TYR A 356 35.06 4.68 -40.38
C TYR A 356 34.81 3.49 -39.48
N ALA A 357 35.20 2.31 -39.93
CA ALA A 357 35.21 1.11 -39.07
C ALA A 357 36.41 1.15 -38.13
N GLU A 358 36.21 0.74 -36.90
CA GLU A 358 37.22 0.76 -35.85
C GLU A 358 37.37 -0.61 -35.19
N ASP A 359 38.61 -0.98 -34.88
CA ASP A 359 38.92 -2.17 -34.10
C ASP A 359 38.69 -1.89 -32.61
N MET A 360 37.61 -2.47 -32.05
CA MET A 360 37.20 -2.24 -30.66
C MET A 360 37.30 -3.54 -29.85
N THR A 361 37.87 -3.47 -28.65
CA THR A 361 37.72 -4.54 -27.66
C THR A 361 36.29 -4.54 -27.11
N VAL A 362 35.80 -5.68 -26.63
CA VAL A 362 34.46 -5.75 -26.00
C VAL A 362 34.37 -4.81 -24.79
N ARG A 363 35.45 -4.68 -23.99
CA ARG A 363 35.57 -3.69 -22.92
C ARG A 363 35.40 -2.26 -23.44
N TYR A 364 36.07 -1.89 -24.53
CA TYR A 364 35.99 -0.56 -25.15
C TYR A 364 34.57 -0.29 -25.69
N MET A 365 33.91 -1.30 -26.28
CA MET A 365 32.52 -1.19 -26.75
C MET A 365 31.57 -0.82 -25.61
N LEU A 366 31.73 -1.43 -24.42
CA LEU A 366 30.92 -1.14 -23.24
C LEU A 366 31.29 0.21 -22.60
N GLN A 367 32.61 0.49 -22.51
CA GLN A 367 33.17 1.74 -21.98
C GLN A 367 32.64 2.98 -22.71
N HIS A 368 32.62 2.93 -24.04
CA HIS A 368 32.15 4.00 -24.90
C HIS A 368 30.67 3.86 -25.30
N SER A 369 30.02 2.79 -24.84
CA SER A 369 28.58 2.57 -25.05
C SER A 369 28.18 2.47 -26.54
N SER A 370 29.01 1.81 -27.40
CA SER A 370 28.73 1.72 -28.83
C SER A 370 27.48 0.90 -29.16
N ASN A 371 26.51 1.50 -29.87
CA ASN A 371 25.31 0.85 -30.36
C ASN A 371 25.60 -0.12 -31.52
N PRO A 372 26.38 0.28 -32.58
CA PRO A 372 26.76 -0.63 -33.65
C PRO A 372 27.48 -1.89 -33.16
N ALA A 373 28.33 -1.74 -32.14
CA ALA A 373 29.04 -2.87 -31.55
C ALA A 373 28.08 -3.86 -30.89
N MET A 374 27.13 -3.40 -30.10
CA MET A 374 26.15 -4.28 -29.45
C MET A 374 25.25 -4.99 -30.46
N ALA A 375 24.80 -4.29 -31.51
CA ALA A 375 24.02 -4.87 -32.58
C ALA A 375 24.80 -5.97 -33.32
N LEU A 376 26.10 -5.74 -33.60
CA LEU A 376 27.00 -6.73 -34.19
C LEU A 376 27.15 -7.95 -33.25
N LEU A 377 27.42 -7.73 -31.96
CA LEU A 377 27.55 -8.82 -31.01
C LEU A 377 26.28 -9.69 -30.95
N ALA A 378 25.11 -9.08 -30.84
CA ALA A 378 23.85 -9.82 -30.72
C ALA A 378 23.48 -10.59 -31.99
N ASN A 379 23.66 -9.99 -33.16
CA ASN A 379 23.24 -10.61 -34.43
C ASN A 379 24.26 -11.60 -34.99
N GLU A 380 25.56 -11.27 -34.97
CA GLU A 380 26.57 -12.04 -35.68
C GLU A 380 27.40 -12.95 -34.76
N VAL A 381 27.70 -12.50 -33.54
CA VAL A 381 28.59 -13.25 -32.63
C VAL A 381 27.79 -14.19 -31.73
N ILE A 382 26.81 -13.65 -31.02
CA ILE A 382 25.93 -14.42 -30.15
C ILE A 382 24.92 -15.21 -30.99
N GLY A 383 24.30 -14.51 -31.93
CA GLY A 383 23.18 -14.97 -32.75
C GLY A 383 21.83 -14.79 -32.06
N PRO A 384 20.77 -14.37 -32.81
CA PRO A 384 19.51 -13.92 -32.25
C PRO A 384 18.83 -14.93 -31.31
N LYS A 385 18.94 -16.23 -31.60
CA LYS A 385 18.33 -17.28 -30.77
C LYS A 385 19.01 -17.38 -29.39
N ARG A 386 20.35 -17.51 -29.36
CA ARG A 386 21.11 -17.60 -28.09
C ARG A 386 21.00 -16.30 -27.29
N PHE A 387 20.88 -15.16 -27.99
CA PHE A 387 20.64 -13.88 -27.36
C PHE A 387 19.28 -13.87 -26.64
N ALA A 388 18.20 -14.29 -27.30
CA ALA A 388 16.87 -14.40 -26.68
C ALA A 388 16.86 -15.36 -25.48
N GLU A 389 17.49 -16.54 -25.61
CA GLU A 389 17.65 -17.50 -24.52
C GLU A 389 18.42 -16.91 -23.33
N GLY A 390 19.43 -16.07 -23.59
CA GLY A 390 20.18 -15.37 -22.55
C GLY A 390 19.34 -14.30 -21.86
N VAL A 391 18.57 -13.52 -22.60
CA VAL A 391 17.64 -12.52 -22.06
C VAL A 391 16.58 -13.18 -21.16
N GLU A 392 16.07 -14.36 -21.56
CA GLU A 392 15.13 -15.15 -20.77
C GLU A 392 15.76 -15.64 -19.45
N LYS A 393 17.04 -16.08 -19.45
CA LYS A 393 17.76 -16.48 -18.22
C LYS A 393 17.87 -15.34 -17.21
N PHE A 394 18.00 -14.09 -17.64
CA PHE A 394 17.92 -12.91 -16.77
C PHE A 394 16.50 -12.59 -16.32
N CYS A 395 15.49 -13.38 -16.71
CA CYS A 395 14.07 -13.20 -16.45
C CYS A 395 13.56 -11.81 -16.87
N ILE A 396 14.12 -11.24 -17.94
CA ILE A 396 13.64 -10.00 -18.52
C ILE A 396 12.26 -10.21 -19.15
N GLY A 397 11.33 -9.31 -18.91
CA GLY A 397 9.93 -9.46 -19.32
C GLY A 397 9.08 -10.27 -18.31
N GLN A 398 9.63 -10.59 -17.15
CA GLN A 398 8.94 -11.30 -16.08
C GLN A 398 8.94 -10.45 -14.80
N LYS A 399 7.86 -10.55 -14.02
CA LYS A 399 7.80 -9.91 -12.70
C LYS A 399 8.93 -10.42 -11.82
N THR A 400 9.56 -9.52 -11.08
CA THR A 400 10.66 -9.89 -10.15
C THR A 400 10.16 -10.59 -8.91
N GLY A 401 8.87 -10.37 -8.57
CA GLY A 401 8.26 -10.85 -7.33
C GLY A 401 8.52 -9.94 -6.14
N ILE A 402 8.86 -8.67 -6.40
CA ILE A 402 8.98 -7.66 -5.34
C ILE A 402 7.68 -7.56 -4.53
N ASP A 403 7.81 -7.44 -3.23
CA ASP A 403 6.71 -7.28 -2.27
C ASP A 403 6.12 -5.86 -2.29
N PHE A 404 5.78 -5.38 -3.48
CA PHE A 404 5.22 -4.05 -3.69
C PHE A 404 4.07 -4.10 -4.71
N PRO A 405 3.00 -3.32 -4.53
CA PRO A 405 1.87 -3.33 -5.45
C PRO A 405 2.23 -2.68 -6.80
N GLY A 406 1.55 -3.09 -7.86
CA GLY A 406 1.64 -2.45 -9.17
C GLY A 406 2.77 -2.92 -10.07
N GLU A 407 3.53 -3.96 -9.71
CA GLU A 407 4.60 -4.47 -10.56
C GLU A 407 4.10 -4.89 -11.94
N THR A 408 4.77 -4.37 -13.00
CA THR A 408 4.53 -4.76 -14.39
C THR A 408 5.62 -5.70 -14.90
N ALA A 409 5.25 -6.61 -15.79
CA ALA A 409 6.21 -7.49 -16.46
C ALA A 409 6.95 -6.79 -17.62
N GLY A 410 6.37 -5.70 -18.15
CA GLY A 410 6.88 -5.05 -19.35
C GLY A 410 6.45 -5.74 -20.64
N ILE A 411 7.06 -5.33 -21.74
CA ILE A 411 6.82 -5.84 -23.09
C ILE A 411 8.16 -6.30 -23.68
N VAL A 412 8.32 -7.59 -23.84
CA VAL A 412 9.51 -8.22 -24.42
C VAL A 412 9.07 -9.25 -25.44
N LYS A 413 9.55 -9.13 -26.67
CA LYS A 413 9.26 -10.10 -27.73
C LYS A 413 9.92 -11.44 -27.44
N SER A 414 9.19 -12.54 -27.57
CA SER A 414 9.76 -13.89 -27.61
C SER A 414 10.57 -14.09 -28.90
N TYR A 415 11.45 -15.09 -28.93
CA TYR A 415 12.27 -15.35 -30.12
C TYR A 415 11.43 -15.58 -31.39
N ASP A 416 10.28 -16.23 -31.27
CA ASP A 416 9.38 -16.49 -32.41
C ASP A 416 8.75 -15.22 -33.00
N GLU A 417 8.80 -14.10 -32.28
CA GLU A 417 8.30 -12.78 -32.70
C GLU A 417 9.43 -11.88 -33.27
N TYR A 418 10.68 -12.39 -33.32
CA TYR A 418 11.79 -11.60 -33.86
C TYR A 418 11.66 -11.41 -35.36
N ASP A 419 11.78 -10.16 -35.82
CA ASP A 419 11.63 -9.74 -37.22
C ASP A 419 12.97 -9.56 -37.96
N GLY A 420 14.07 -10.08 -37.40
CA GLY A 420 15.42 -9.92 -37.95
C GLY A 420 16.14 -8.65 -37.51
N THR A 421 15.43 -7.66 -36.94
CA THR A 421 16.02 -6.43 -36.38
C THR A 421 15.97 -6.42 -34.85
N THR A 422 15.08 -7.18 -34.28
CA THR A 422 14.75 -7.20 -32.84
C THR A 422 15.96 -7.42 -31.95
N ALA A 423 16.79 -8.45 -32.23
CA ALA A 423 17.97 -8.74 -31.41
C ALA A 423 18.98 -7.58 -31.44
N GLY A 424 19.18 -6.96 -32.60
CA GLY A 424 20.10 -5.83 -32.76
C GLY A 424 19.66 -4.59 -31.97
N TYR A 425 18.39 -4.22 -32.01
CA TYR A 425 17.87 -3.10 -31.24
C TYR A 425 17.81 -3.42 -29.73
N MET A 426 17.34 -4.61 -29.37
CA MET A 426 17.27 -5.04 -27.98
C MET A 426 18.65 -5.07 -27.31
N ALA A 427 19.72 -5.37 -28.06
CA ALA A 427 21.08 -5.43 -27.55
C ALA A 427 21.58 -4.13 -26.90
N PHE A 428 21.00 -2.99 -27.26
CA PHE A 428 21.30 -1.72 -26.62
C PHE A 428 20.08 -1.07 -25.95
N GLY A 429 19.05 -1.92 -25.66
CA GLY A 429 17.90 -1.54 -24.84
C GLY A 429 16.78 -0.78 -25.56
N GLN A 430 16.66 -0.94 -26.87
CA GLN A 430 15.51 -0.48 -27.66
C GLN A 430 14.66 -1.68 -28.12
N SER A 431 13.44 -1.46 -28.55
CA SER A 431 12.47 -2.53 -28.87
C SER A 431 12.14 -3.46 -27.70
N VAL A 432 12.33 -3.00 -26.51
CA VAL A 432 12.00 -3.66 -25.23
C VAL A 432 11.54 -2.59 -24.24
N ALA A 433 10.39 -2.77 -23.59
CA ALA A 433 9.89 -1.85 -22.57
C ALA A 433 9.69 -2.61 -21.26
N ILE A 434 10.48 -2.28 -20.24
CA ILE A 434 10.50 -2.98 -18.95
C ILE A 434 10.62 -2.00 -17.78
N PRO A 435 10.11 -2.36 -16.58
CA PRO A 435 10.36 -1.58 -15.37
C PRO A 435 11.82 -1.72 -14.94
N MET A 436 12.40 -0.64 -14.42
CA MET A 436 13.83 -0.61 -14.09
C MET A 436 14.23 -1.58 -12.99
N ILE A 437 13.30 -2.02 -12.17
CA ILE A 437 13.57 -3.07 -11.18
C ILE A 437 14.14 -4.35 -11.83
N GLN A 438 13.79 -4.67 -13.08
CA GLN A 438 14.36 -5.81 -13.79
C GLN A 438 15.82 -5.57 -14.19
N ILE A 439 16.19 -4.36 -14.59
CA ILE A 439 17.59 -3.97 -14.83
C ILE A 439 18.38 -4.02 -13.53
N ILE A 440 17.85 -3.45 -12.45
CA ILE A 440 18.49 -3.46 -11.13
C ILE A 440 18.76 -4.91 -10.69
N ARG A 441 17.79 -5.81 -10.85
CA ARG A 441 17.95 -7.24 -10.56
C ARG A 441 19.00 -7.91 -11.44
N ALA A 442 19.11 -7.54 -12.72
CA ALA A 442 20.14 -8.07 -13.63
C ALA A 442 21.55 -7.61 -13.21
N PHE A 443 21.70 -6.33 -12.81
CA PHE A 443 22.97 -5.83 -12.25
C PHE A 443 23.29 -6.51 -10.90
N ALA A 444 22.29 -6.70 -10.05
CA ALA A 444 22.46 -7.46 -8.81
C ALA A 444 22.97 -8.87 -9.08
N ALA A 445 22.46 -9.56 -10.10
CA ALA A 445 22.94 -10.88 -10.48
C ALA A 445 24.42 -10.85 -10.90
N VAL A 446 24.86 -9.85 -11.67
CA VAL A 446 26.29 -9.68 -12.02
C VAL A 446 27.14 -9.51 -10.76
N GLY A 447 26.71 -8.67 -9.80
CA GLY A 447 27.38 -8.48 -8.51
C GLY A 447 27.25 -9.67 -7.55
N ASN A 448 26.35 -10.63 -7.83
CA ASN A 448 26.07 -11.82 -7.01
C ASN A 448 26.44 -13.12 -7.72
N GLN A 449 27.58 -13.17 -8.37
CA GLN A 449 28.10 -14.36 -9.06
C GLN A 449 27.10 -15.01 -10.03
N GLY A 450 26.24 -14.20 -10.64
CA GLY A 450 25.25 -14.61 -11.64
C GLY A 450 23.91 -15.09 -11.07
N THR A 451 23.74 -15.10 -9.76
CA THR A 451 22.50 -15.55 -9.10
C THR A 451 21.51 -14.39 -8.98
N LEU A 452 20.34 -14.56 -9.55
CA LEU A 452 19.22 -13.62 -9.41
C LEU A 452 18.64 -13.64 -8.00
N THR A 453 18.46 -12.49 -7.40
CA THR A 453 17.75 -12.31 -6.12
C THR A 453 16.31 -11.84 -6.37
N THR A 454 15.45 -12.01 -5.38
CA THR A 454 14.13 -11.35 -5.37
C THR A 454 14.26 -10.03 -4.63
N PRO A 455 14.08 -8.88 -5.30
CA PRO A 455 14.07 -7.59 -4.61
C PRO A 455 12.93 -7.54 -3.59
N HIS A 456 13.18 -7.02 -2.38
CA HIS A 456 12.16 -7.02 -1.34
C HIS A 456 12.40 -5.96 -0.27
N PHE A 457 11.32 -5.61 0.41
CA PHE A 457 11.31 -4.71 1.56
C PHE A 457 11.17 -5.45 2.89
N LEU A 458 10.42 -6.54 2.97
CA LEU A 458 10.18 -7.26 4.22
C LEU A 458 11.35 -8.16 4.60
N ILE A 459 11.96 -7.93 5.78
CA ILE A 459 13.06 -8.75 6.31
C ILE A 459 12.66 -9.57 7.54
N ALA A 460 11.67 -9.11 8.32
CA ALA A 460 11.17 -9.88 9.45
C ALA A 460 9.68 -9.65 9.70
N LYS A 461 8.99 -10.68 10.21
CA LYS A 461 7.60 -10.68 10.61
C LYS A 461 7.49 -11.27 12.02
N ALA A 462 6.85 -10.55 12.94
CA ALA A 462 6.76 -10.95 14.36
C ALA A 462 8.13 -11.25 14.99
N GLY A 463 9.20 -10.57 14.55
CA GLY A 463 10.58 -10.81 15.01
C GLY A 463 11.28 -12.02 14.36
N GLU A 464 10.60 -12.78 13.49
CA GLU A 464 11.18 -13.89 12.77
C GLU A 464 11.63 -13.44 11.37
N LYS A 465 12.86 -13.84 10.98
CA LYS A 465 13.41 -13.53 9.65
C LYS A 465 12.55 -14.16 8.55
N VAL A 466 12.35 -13.41 7.47
CA VAL A 466 11.69 -13.89 6.25
C VAL A 466 12.77 -14.23 5.21
N ASP A 467 12.71 -15.44 4.66
CA ASP A 467 13.60 -15.88 3.58
C ASP A 467 12.93 -15.65 2.23
N TRP A 468 13.66 -15.04 1.31
CA TRP A 468 13.20 -14.78 -0.05
C TRP A 468 13.78 -15.77 -1.05
N PRO A 469 13.00 -16.21 -2.05
CA PRO A 469 13.47 -17.19 -3.02
C PRO A 469 14.53 -16.60 -3.95
N SER A 470 15.52 -17.41 -4.35
CA SER A 470 16.41 -17.07 -5.45
C SER A 470 15.68 -17.21 -6.79
N GLY A 471 15.97 -16.30 -7.74
CA GLY A 471 15.49 -16.38 -9.13
C GLY A 471 16.27 -17.37 -10.00
N GLY A 472 17.26 -18.06 -9.44
CA GLY A 472 18.14 -19.00 -10.15
C GLY A 472 19.40 -18.36 -10.72
N GLN A 473 20.17 -19.14 -11.47
CA GLN A 473 21.44 -18.73 -12.08
C GLN A 473 21.18 -18.18 -13.48
N ALA A 474 21.48 -16.90 -13.71
CA ALA A 474 21.38 -16.27 -15.03
C ALA A 474 22.64 -16.49 -15.87
N ILE A 475 23.82 -16.31 -15.28
CA ILE A 475 25.14 -16.46 -15.90
C ILE A 475 26.14 -17.07 -14.90
N SER A 476 27.27 -17.56 -15.38
CA SER A 476 28.33 -18.12 -14.55
C SER A 476 29.09 -17.01 -13.78
N SER A 477 29.74 -17.36 -12.66
CA SER A 477 30.60 -16.45 -11.91
C SER A 477 31.77 -15.95 -12.76
N GLU A 478 32.33 -16.79 -13.64
CA GLU A 478 33.40 -16.38 -14.58
C GLU A 478 32.92 -15.30 -15.56
N ALA A 479 31.66 -15.39 -16.03
CA ALA A 479 31.06 -14.35 -16.88
C ALA A 479 30.88 -13.04 -16.09
N CYS A 480 30.50 -13.12 -14.81
CA CYS A 480 30.38 -11.95 -13.92
C CYS A 480 31.73 -11.23 -13.73
N GLU A 481 32.81 -11.95 -13.46
CA GLU A 481 34.15 -11.38 -13.33
C GLU A 481 34.55 -10.59 -14.58
N LYS A 482 34.29 -11.14 -15.77
CA LYS A 482 34.56 -10.49 -17.06
C LYS A 482 33.69 -9.26 -17.26
N GLU A 483 32.42 -9.34 -16.89
CA GLU A 483 31.48 -8.20 -17.00
C GLU A 483 31.85 -7.08 -16.05
N ILE A 484 32.17 -7.40 -14.79
CA ILE A 484 32.62 -6.43 -13.77
C ILE A 484 33.88 -5.70 -14.25
N ASP A 485 34.85 -6.42 -14.82
CA ASP A 485 36.06 -5.82 -15.38
C ASP A 485 35.74 -4.82 -16.52
N ALA A 486 34.80 -5.15 -17.40
CA ALA A 486 34.37 -4.25 -18.45
C ALA A 486 33.57 -3.04 -17.90
N MET A 487 32.74 -3.24 -16.86
CA MET A 487 31.98 -2.18 -16.19
C MET A 487 32.88 -1.21 -15.42
N ARG A 488 33.99 -1.65 -14.84
CA ARG A 488 34.99 -0.77 -14.22
C ARG A 488 35.55 0.25 -15.20
N ALA A 489 35.82 -0.18 -16.45
CA ALA A 489 36.31 0.73 -17.50
C ALA A 489 35.32 1.86 -17.79
N VAL A 490 34.00 1.60 -17.73
CA VAL A 490 32.96 2.60 -17.87
C VAL A 490 33.05 3.70 -16.82
N MET A 491 33.37 3.31 -15.58
CA MET A 491 33.43 4.24 -14.43
C MET A 491 34.78 4.93 -14.29
N THR A 492 35.86 4.36 -14.82
CA THR A 492 37.20 4.93 -14.70
C THR A 492 37.43 6.02 -15.76
N ASP A 493 37.25 5.71 -17.02
CA ASP A 493 37.53 6.63 -18.15
C ASP A 493 36.46 6.53 -19.27
N GLY A 494 35.26 6.10 -18.93
CA GLY A 494 34.15 5.94 -19.83
C GLY A 494 33.00 6.91 -19.57
N THR A 495 31.82 6.51 -20.02
CA THR A 495 30.59 7.31 -19.95
C THR A 495 30.05 7.49 -18.51
N GLY A 496 30.55 6.71 -17.54
CA GLY A 496 30.11 6.75 -16.13
C GLY A 496 31.06 7.47 -15.17
N LYS A 497 32.18 8.03 -15.65
CA LYS A 497 33.27 8.55 -14.79
C LYS A 497 32.83 9.58 -13.74
N ASN A 498 31.81 10.38 -14.02
CA ASN A 498 31.29 11.35 -13.05
C ASN A 498 30.50 10.71 -11.90
N GLY A 499 30.19 9.41 -12.00
CA GLY A 499 29.59 8.62 -10.93
C GLY A 499 30.60 7.93 -10.00
N ALA A 500 31.90 8.06 -10.27
CA ALA A 500 32.94 7.47 -9.43
C ALA A 500 32.95 8.12 -8.04
N VAL A 501 33.18 7.30 -6.99
CA VAL A 501 33.28 7.75 -5.59
C VAL A 501 34.68 7.49 -5.10
N ASP A 502 35.31 8.51 -4.53
CA ASP A 502 36.72 8.44 -4.08
C ASP A 502 36.91 7.34 -3.02
N GLY A 503 37.91 6.48 -3.26
CA GLY A 503 38.26 5.39 -2.34
C GLY A 503 37.43 4.11 -2.54
N TYR A 504 36.46 4.09 -3.49
CA TYR A 504 35.66 2.91 -3.79
C TYR A 504 35.87 2.42 -5.21
N ASP A 505 35.95 1.10 -5.37
CA ASP A 505 35.99 0.46 -6.68
C ASP A 505 34.56 0.32 -7.23
N ILE A 506 34.19 1.21 -8.15
CA ILE A 506 32.83 1.26 -8.72
C ILE A 506 32.83 0.56 -10.07
N ALA A 507 31.90 -0.39 -10.24
CA ALA A 507 31.53 -0.94 -11.55
C ALA A 507 30.08 -0.56 -11.90
N GLY A 508 29.86 -0.05 -13.11
CA GLY A 508 28.56 0.46 -13.47
C GLY A 508 28.40 0.70 -14.97
N LYS A 509 27.19 1.08 -15.37
CA LYS A 509 26.86 1.41 -16.76
C LYS A 509 25.86 2.56 -16.84
N THR A 510 26.12 3.52 -17.68
CA THR A 510 25.20 4.60 -18.02
C THR A 510 24.15 4.15 -19.04
N GLY A 511 22.94 4.68 -18.90
CA GLY A 511 21.89 4.60 -19.90
C GLY A 511 21.53 5.99 -20.42
N THR A 512 21.38 6.09 -21.73
CA THR A 512 20.76 7.24 -22.36
C THR A 512 19.84 6.66 -23.41
N GLY A 513 18.54 6.55 -23.09
CA GLY A 513 17.49 6.11 -24.00
C GLY A 513 16.74 7.33 -24.53
N GLU A 514 16.33 7.29 -25.79
CA GLU A 514 15.43 8.31 -26.32
C GLU A 514 14.04 8.11 -25.76
N GLN A 515 13.37 9.19 -25.38
CA GLN A 515 12.00 9.12 -24.89
C GLN A 515 11.03 8.93 -26.05
N ALA A 516 10.16 7.91 -25.94
CA ALA A 516 9.09 7.69 -26.92
C ALA A 516 8.05 8.82 -26.84
N LYS A 517 7.51 9.22 -27.98
CA LYS A 517 6.43 10.22 -28.05
C LYS A 517 5.12 9.65 -27.56
N ASP A 518 4.45 10.39 -26.69
CA ASP A 518 3.10 10.04 -26.30
C ASP A 518 2.12 10.07 -27.47
N GLY A 519 1.48 8.92 -27.73
CA GLY A 519 0.37 8.79 -28.70
C GLY A 519 0.74 8.87 -30.17
N SER A 520 2.03 8.79 -30.54
CA SER A 520 2.49 8.72 -31.94
C SER A 520 3.74 7.86 -32.10
N ASP A 521 4.00 7.38 -33.31
CA ASP A 521 5.24 6.65 -33.62
C ASP A 521 6.45 7.61 -33.61
N GLY A 522 7.56 7.17 -33.00
CA GLY A 522 8.85 7.86 -32.98
C GLY A 522 9.28 8.37 -31.61
N TYR A 523 10.36 9.13 -31.58
CA TYR A 523 10.98 9.66 -30.37
C TYR A 523 10.81 11.18 -30.27
N GLU A 524 10.75 11.69 -29.03
CA GLU A 524 10.79 13.13 -28.76
C GLU A 524 12.25 13.61 -28.83
N GLY A 525 12.67 14.09 -29.96
CA GLY A 525 14.03 14.55 -30.15
C GLY A 525 14.48 15.55 -29.07
N TYR A 526 15.66 15.31 -28.46
CA TYR A 526 16.29 16.07 -27.37
C TYR A 526 15.76 15.79 -25.96
N TYR A 527 14.88 14.79 -25.73
CA TYR A 527 14.51 14.34 -24.39
C TYR A 527 14.92 12.88 -24.19
N TYR A 528 15.56 12.62 -23.06
CA TYR A 528 16.19 11.34 -22.77
C TYR A 528 15.70 10.76 -21.45
N VAL A 529 15.79 9.44 -21.38
CA VAL A 529 15.86 8.72 -20.10
C VAL A 529 17.34 8.54 -19.78
N ALA A 530 17.87 9.38 -18.90
CA ALA A 530 19.26 9.35 -18.49
C ALA A 530 19.41 8.55 -17.20
N SER A 531 20.23 7.51 -17.17
CA SER A 531 20.39 6.65 -15.99
C SER A 531 21.82 6.19 -15.78
N LEU A 532 22.13 5.77 -14.55
CA LEU A 532 23.33 5.01 -14.18
C LEU A 532 22.94 3.95 -13.17
N CYS A 533 23.39 2.71 -13.41
CA CYS A 533 23.26 1.58 -12.49
C CYS A 533 24.64 0.99 -12.24
N GLY A 534 24.96 0.72 -10.97
CA GLY A 534 26.28 0.19 -10.61
C GLY A 534 26.40 -0.10 -9.13
N PHE A 535 27.50 -0.73 -8.73
CA PHE A 535 27.76 -1.12 -7.36
C PHE A 535 29.17 -0.74 -6.91
N ALA A 536 29.34 -0.56 -5.62
CA ALA A 536 30.63 -0.28 -4.98
C ALA A 536 31.32 -1.58 -4.52
N ASN A 537 32.66 -1.54 -4.43
CA ASN A 537 33.51 -2.67 -4.08
C ASN A 537 33.27 -3.87 -5.00
N ALA A 538 33.50 -3.64 -6.28
CA ALA A 538 33.04 -4.48 -7.39
C ALA A 538 33.43 -5.97 -7.31
N ASP A 539 34.49 -6.34 -6.56
CA ASP A 539 34.87 -7.73 -6.34
C ASP A 539 33.96 -8.47 -5.34
N ASP A 540 33.37 -7.75 -4.38
CA ASP A 540 32.42 -8.30 -3.40
C ASP A 540 31.38 -7.25 -3.00
N PRO A 541 30.49 -6.84 -3.91
CA PRO A 541 29.62 -5.68 -3.71
C PRO A 541 28.60 -5.91 -2.59
N GLU A 542 28.43 -4.85 -1.75
CA GLU A 542 27.46 -4.81 -0.66
C GLU A 542 26.34 -3.79 -0.91
N VAL A 543 26.51 -2.92 -1.91
CA VAL A 543 25.53 -1.89 -2.28
C VAL A 543 25.50 -1.70 -3.79
N LEU A 544 24.29 -1.70 -4.32
CA LEU A 544 23.95 -1.40 -5.71
C LEU A 544 23.05 -0.17 -5.71
N VAL A 545 23.36 0.79 -6.57
CA VAL A 545 22.58 2.01 -6.76
C VAL A 545 22.09 2.09 -8.20
N TYR A 546 20.86 2.47 -8.37
CA TYR A 546 20.29 2.97 -9.61
C TYR A 546 19.86 4.42 -9.41
N ALA A 547 20.25 5.29 -10.34
CA ALA A 547 19.78 6.67 -10.42
C ALA A 547 19.34 6.96 -11.85
N GLY A 548 18.14 7.50 -12.03
CA GLY A 548 17.59 7.79 -13.36
C GLY A 548 16.75 9.06 -13.38
N LEU A 549 16.82 9.78 -14.51
CA LEU A 549 15.99 10.95 -14.83
C LEU A 549 15.21 10.65 -16.10
N ASN A 550 13.94 11.01 -16.13
CA ASN A 550 13.07 10.88 -17.28
C ASN A 550 12.68 12.25 -17.83
N GLY A 551 12.65 12.41 -19.13
CA GLY A 551 12.31 13.68 -19.78
C GLY A 551 13.36 14.78 -19.57
N THR A 552 14.67 14.44 -19.58
CA THR A 552 15.75 15.43 -19.47
C THR A 552 16.41 15.68 -20.82
N SER A 553 16.89 16.90 -21.03
CA SER A 553 17.73 17.24 -22.19
C SER A 553 19.23 16.94 -21.96
N HIS A 554 19.61 16.41 -20.79
CA HIS A 554 20.98 16.12 -20.40
C HIS A 554 21.31 14.64 -20.58
N LEU A 555 22.48 14.35 -21.14
CA LEU A 555 23.00 12.99 -21.21
C LEU A 555 23.39 12.46 -19.81
N ALA A 556 23.37 11.15 -19.65
CA ALA A 556 23.62 10.49 -18.37
C ALA A 556 24.94 10.91 -17.69
N LEU A 557 26.03 11.10 -18.44
CA LEU A 557 27.32 11.56 -17.90
C LEU A 557 27.23 12.92 -17.19
N GLY A 558 26.40 13.82 -17.71
CA GLY A 558 26.24 15.19 -17.19
C GLY A 558 25.07 15.35 -16.23
N SER A 559 24.32 14.30 -15.93
CA SER A 559 23.12 14.34 -15.10
C SER A 559 23.02 13.15 -14.15
N ALA A 560 22.51 12.01 -14.58
CA ALA A 560 22.28 10.84 -13.74
C ALA A 560 23.57 10.32 -13.04
N ALA A 561 24.75 10.53 -13.66
CA ALA A 561 26.01 10.15 -13.06
C ALA A 561 26.32 10.95 -11.79
N HIS A 562 25.97 12.23 -11.73
CA HIS A 562 26.15 13.04 -10.52
C HIS A 562 25.15 12.62 -9.43
N ILE A 563 23.91 12.35 -9.79
CA ILE A 563 22.90 11.83 -8.83
C ILE A 563 23.36 10.48 -8.26
N PHE A 564 23.83 9.59 -9.13
CA PHE A 564 24.41 8.31 -8.71
C PHE A 564 25.56 8.49 -7.75
N HIS A 565 26.53 9.39 -8.07
CA HIS A 565 27.65 9.72 -7.19
C HIS A 565 27.19 10.11 -5.79
N ASP A 566 26.26 11.06 -5.72
CA ASP A 566 25.78 11.59 -4.44
C ASP A 566 25.03 10.53 -3.63
N VAL A 567 24.17 9.75 -4.27
CA VAL A 567 23.44 8.64 -3.62
C VAL A 567 24.41 7.54 -3.18
N MET A 568 25.38 7.15 -4.02
CA MET A 568 26.35 6.12 -3.67
C MET A 568 27.24 6.58 -2.49
N GLN A 569 27.67 7.84 -2.50
CA GLN A 569 28.46 8.41 -1.42
C GLN A 569 27.70 8.39 -0.07
N GLN A 570 26.43 8.76 -0.07
CA GLN A 570 25.59 8.67 1.12
C GLN A 570 25.34 7.20 1.52
N SER A 571 25.14 6.33 0.56
CA SER A 571 24.90 4.90 0.80
C SER A 571 26.08 4.25 1.51
N VAL A 572 27.31 4.42 1.02
CA VAL A 572 28.51 3.82 1.65
C VAL A 572 28.78 4.41 3.04
N ALA A 573 28.48 5.70 3.23
CA ALA A 573 28.66 6.37 4.52
C ALA A 573 27.63 5.89 5.57
N ILE A 574 26.35 5.87 5.22
CA ILE A 574 25.25 5.50 6.15
C ILE A 574 25.27 4.00 6.45
N LEU A 575 25.50 3.16 5.44
CA LEU A 575 25.58 1.70 5.62
C LEU A 575 26.91 1.25 6.25
N GLY A 576 27.89 2.15 6.40
CA GLY A 576 29.19 1.83 7.01
C GLY A 576 30.08 0.92 6.16
N ILE A 577 29.93 0.98 4.83
CA ILE A 577 30.72 0.17 3.89
C ILE A 577 32.15 0.72 3.84
N ALA A 578 33.13 -0.15 4.07
CA ALA A 578 34.52 0.24 4.03
C ALA A 578 34.98 0.49 2.57
N PRO A 579 35.90 1.49 2.35
CA PRO A 579 36.52 1.65 1.05
C PRO A 579 37.27 0.39 0.59
N ALA A 580 37.37 0.20 -0.74
CA ALA A 580 38.22 -0.85 -1.32
C ALA A 580 39.69 -0.65 -0.91
N ASN A 581 40.36 -1.74 -0.49
CA ASN A 581 41.79 -1.72 -0.09
C ASN A 581 42.73 -1.57 -1.29
#